data_e9fd4513bfaeb47914ffec27df58b28c
#
_entry.id   e9fd4513bfaeb47914ffec27df58b28c
#
_cell.length_a   1.000
_cell.length_b   1.000
_cell.length_c   1.000
_cell.angle_alpha   90.00
_cell.angle_beta   90.00
_cell.angle_gamma   90.00
#
_symmetry.space_group_name_H-M   'P 1'
#
loop_
_entity.id
_entity.type
_entity.pdbx_description
1 polymer ?
#
loop_
_entity_poly.entity_id
_entity_poly.type
_entity_poly.pdbx_seq_one_letter_code
_entity_poly.pdbx_strand_id
1 'polypeptide(L)'
;MKKTDTENQFLIDDIDKQIMALLKDDARASLKSLASYTYLSSTAVSARIEKLEKAGDIQGYYTRINPENFGLSVRAFINLDLEPIQKKDFYPYVRSCPNVVACNCVTGDYSMLLEVLFASTFELDKFINELQHFGKTKTQIVFSTPVEHRDVLPKDRS
;
A
#
# COMPACT_ATOMS: atom_id res chain seq x y z
N MET A 1 35.62 1.33 2.06
CA MET A 1 35.27 0.54 3.25
C MET A 1 34.19 1.31 4.00
N LYS A 2 32.90 1.04 3.73
CA LYS A 2 31.78 1.61 4.49
C LYS A 2 31.51 0.67 5.66
N LYS A 3 31.64 1.20 6.88
CA LYS A 3 31.25 0.53 8.11
C LYS A 3 29.78 0.14 8.00
N THR A 4 29.48 -1.13 8.09
CA THR A 4 28.17 -1.66 8.39
C THR A 4 27.86 -1.29 9.82
N ASP A 5 27.11 -0.20 10.01
CA ASP A 5 26.45 0.07 11.27
C ASP A 5 25.44 -1.06 11.47
N THR A 6 25.79 -1.96 12.37
CA THR A 6 24.86 -2.95 12.94
C THR A 6 23.97 -2.15 13.89
N GLU A 7 23.06 -1.34 13.34
CA GLU A 7 22.00 -0.71 14.10
C GLU A 7 21.17 -1.83 14.74
N ASN A 8 21.01 -1.70 16.03
CA ASN A 8 20.22 -2.52 16.94
C ASN A 8 18.87 -2.85 16.33
N GLN A 9 18.80 -3.99 15.61
CA GLN A 9 17.57 -4.44 14.94
C GLN A 9 16.54 -4.68 16.04
N PHE A 10 15.56 -3.78 16.11
CA PHE A 10 14.48 -3.90 17.07
C PHE A 10 13.76 -5.23 16.83
N LEU A 11 13.84 -6.14 17.80
CA LEU A 11 13.12 -7.39 17.74
C LEU A 11 11.67 -7.16 18.16
N ILE A 12 10.75 -7.33 17.22
CA ILE A 12 9.31 -7.30 17.46
C ILE A 12 8.96 -8.46 18.38
N ASP A 13 8.42 -8.17 19.55
CA ASP A 13 7.93 -9.17 20.50
C ASP A 13 6.45 -9.51 20.27
N ASP A 14 5.91 -10.47 21.02
CA ASP A 14 4.53 -10.92 20.86
C ASP A 14 3.51 -9.84 21.25
N ILE A 15 3.86 -8.95 22.18
CA ILE A 15 3.01 -7.81 22.56
C ILE A 15 2.99 -6.80 21.40
N ASP A 16 4.12 -6.55 20.75
CA ASP A 16 4.19 -5.66 19.58
C ASP A 16 3.34 -6.21 18.43
N LYS A 17 3.41 -7.52 18.16
CA LYS A 17 2.55 -8.21 17.18
C LYS A 17 1.07 -8.06 17.54
N GLN A 18 0.72 -8.21 18.81
CA GLN A 18 -0.66 -8.05 19.29
C GLN A 18 -1.15 -6.62 19.10
N ILE A 19 -0.34 -5.61 19.42
CA ILE A 19 -0.65 -4.20 19.17
C ILE A 19 -0.90 -3.95 17.68
N MET A 20 0.00 -4.41 16.82
CA MET A 20 -0.14 -4.26 15.36
C MET A 20 -1.40 -4.97 14.83
N ALA A 21 -1.73 -6.16 15.35
CA ALA A 21 -2.95 -6.88 14.97
C ALA A 21 -4.21 -6.08 15.32
N LEU A 22 -4.28 -5.53 16.53
CA LEU A 22 -5.41 -4.72 16.98
C LEU A 22 -5.54 -3.42 16.15
N LEU A 23 -4.41 -2.75 15.86
CA LEU A 23 -4.40 -1.52 15.05
C LEU A 23 -4.73 -1.79 13.57
N LYS A 24 -4.34 -2.95 13.04
CA LYS A 24 -4.72 -3.39 11.70
C LYS A 24 -6.24 -3.56 11.58
N ASP A 25 -6.90 -4.09 12.62
CA ASP A 25 -8.34 -4.33 12.62
C ASP A 25 -9.13 -3.03 12.94
N ASP A 26 -8.59 -2.19 13.83
CA ASP A 26 -9.14 -0.86 14.14
C ASP A 26 -8.01 0.17 14.33
N ALA A 27 -7.69 0.90 13.27
CA ALA A 27 -6.69 1.98 13.30
C ALA A 27 -7.07 3.16 14.23
N ARG A 28 -8.30 3.20 14.76
CA ARG A 28 -8.79 4.21 15.70
C ARG A 28 -8.91 3.68 17.13
N ALA A 29 -8.44 2.46 17.40
CA ALA A 29 -8.44 1.90 18.73
C ALA A 29 -7.76 2.85 19.73
N SER A 30 -8.42 3.10 20.86
CA SER A 30 -7.85 3.99 21.90
C SER A 30 -6.69 3.29 22.61
N LEU A 31 -5.72 4.07 23.11
CA LEU A 31 -4.64 3.54 23.95
C LEU A 31 -5.17 2.77 25.16
N LYS A 32 -6.31 3.19 25.72
CA LYS A 32 -6.97 2.49 26.84
C LYS A 32 -7.49 1.12 26.39
N SER A 33 -8.06 1.02 25.20
CA SER A 33 -8.53 -0.24 24.64
C SER A 33 -7.35 -1.19 24.38
N LEU A 34 -6.30 -0.71 23.72
CA LEU A 34 -5.10 -1.50 23.45
C LEU A 34 -4.42 -1.97 24.75
N ALA A 35 -4.35 -1.11 25.75
CA ALA A 35 -3.80 -1.41 27.07
C ALA A 35 -4.55 -2.56 27.76
N SER A 36 -5.89 -2.60 27.65
CA SER A 36 -6.71 -3.67 28.24
C SER A 36 -6.46 -5.03 27.59
N TYR A 37 -6.23 -5.06 26.27
CA TYR A 37 -5.94 -6.32 25.53
C TYR A 37 -4.52 -6.81 25.75
N THR A 38 -3.56 -5.89 25.95
CA THR A 38 -2.13 -6.25 26.10
C THR A 38 -1.69 -6.37 27.55
N TYR A 39 -2.58 -6.11 28.51
CA TYR A 39 -2.29 -6.07 29.96
C TYR A 39 -1.17 -5.08 30.33
N LEU A 40 -1.03 -3.99 29.56
CA LEU A 40 -0.07 -2.92 29.78
C LEU A 40 -0.76 -1.63 30.25
N SER A 41 0.02 -0.65 30.69
CA SER A 41 -0.47 0.73 30.85
C SER A 41 -0.59 1.42 29.50
N SER A 42 -1.49 2.41 29.38
CA SER A 42 -1.62 3.21 28.15
C SER A 42 -0.32 3.91 27.76
N THR A 43 0.48 4.32 28.74
CA THR A 43 1.82 4.91 28.50
C THR A 43 2.78 3.91 27.90
N ALA A 44 2.78 2.66 28.38
CA ALA A 44 3.64 1.61 27.83
C ALA A 44 3.24 1.23 26.41
N VAL A 45 1.93 1.17 26.11
CA VAL A 45 1.40 0.95 24.76
C VAL A 45 1.82 2.08 23.82
N SER A 46 1.66 3.34 24.25
CA SER A 46 2.07 4.51 23.45
C SER A 46 3.56 4.47 23.09
N ALA A 47 4.41 4.16 24.07
CA ALA A 47 5.85 4.07 23.85
C ALA A 47 6.22 2.94 22.86
N ARG A 48 5.50 1.80 22.89
CA ARG A 48 5.69 0.71 21.92
C ARG A 48 5.26 1.10 20.51
N ILE A 49 4.12 1.74 20.37
CA ILE A 49 3.62 2.24 19.08
C ILE A 49 4.64 3.22 18.47
N GLU A 50 5.09 4.23 19.23
CA GLU A 50 6.11 5.17 18.76
C GLU A 50 7.40 4.48 18.30
N LYS A 51 7.79 3.40 18.99
CA LYS A 51 8.98 2.63 18.63
C LYS A 51 8.78 1.87 17.32
N LEU A 52 7.60 1.24 17.12
CA LEU A 52 7.23 0.55 15.88
C LEU A 52 7.13 1.52 14.70
N GLU A 53 6.60 2.73 14.92
CA GLU A 53 6.54 3.78 13.90
C GLU A 53 7.94 4.27 13.51
N LYS A 54 8.81 4.53 14.50
CA LYS A 54 10.21 4.94 14.26
C LYS A 54 11.05 3.87 13.56
N ALA A 55 10.76 2.59 13.83
CA ALA A 55 11.41 1.47 13.18
C ALA A 55 10.88 1.23 11.75
N GLY A 56 9.72 1.82 11.40
CA GLY A 56 9.06 1.61 10.11
C GLY A 56 8.23 0.32 10.02
N ASP A 57 8.02 -0.36 11.15
CA ASP A 57 7.16 -1.54 11.23
C ASP A 57 5.68 -1.14 11.10
N ILE A 58 5.29 0.02 11.64
CA ILE A 58 4.04 0.71 11.36
C ILE A 58 4.35 1.87 10.42
N GLN A 59 3.88 1.77 9.17
CA GLN A 59 4.15 2.77 8.13
C GLN A 59 3.06 3.83 8.03
N GLY A 60 1.93 3.64 8.69
CA GLY A 60 0.82 4.60 8.70
C GLY A 60 -0.51 3.97 9.08
N TYR A 61 -1.53 4.83 9.15
CA TYR A 61 -2.92 4.48 9.45
C TYR A 61 -3.79 4.98 8.31
N TYR A 62 -4.53 4.10 7.66
CA TYR A 62 -5.27 4.45 6.45
C TYR A 62 -6.77 4.33 6.67
N THR A 63 -7.49 5.34 6.22
CA THR A 63 -8.94 5.29 6.10
C THR A 63 -9.31 4.61 4.79
N ARG A 64 -10.08 3.53 4.86
CA ARG A 64 -10.65 2.90 3.69
C ARG A 64 -11.89 3.66 3.24
N ILE A 65 -11.83 4.23 2.06
CA ILE A 65 -12.92 4.99 1.45
C ILE A 65 -13.56 4.12 0.36
N ASN A 66 -14.90 4.08 0.31
CA ASN A 66 -15.60 3.43 -0.80
C ASN A 66 -15.57 4.35 -2.04
N PRO A 67 -14.80 4.00 -3.09
CA PRO A 67 -14.65 4.85 -4.27
C PRO A 67 -15.95 5.01 -5.07
N GLU A 68 -16.85 4.03 -5.02
CA GLU A 68 -18.14 4.09 -5.73
C GLU A 68 -19.01 5.25 -5.23
N ASN A 69 -18.93 5.60 -3.93
CA ASN A 69 -19.63 6.75 -3.37
C ASN A 69 -19.14 8.09 -3.93
N PHE A 70 -17.99 8.09 -4.59
CA PHE A 70 -17.39 9.25 -5.26
C PHE A 70 -17.46 9.13 -6.80
N GLY A 71 -18.27 8.20 -7.30
CA GLY A 71 -18.47 7.98 -8.74
C GLY A 71 -17.33 7.23 -9.43
N LEU A 72 -16.34 6.72 -8.70
CA LEU A 72 -15.21 5.96 -9.24
C LEU A 72 -15.57 4.46 -9.27
N SER A 73 -16.29 4.03 -10.31
CA SER A 73 -16.84 2.67 -10.42
C SER A 73 -16.02 1.74 -11.31
N VAL A 74 -15.06 2.26 -12.07
CA VAL A 74 -14.24 1.46 -12.99
C VAL A 74 -12.85 1.27 -12.39
N ARG A 75 -12.61 0.07 -11.83
CA ARG A 75 -11.27 -0.37 -11.40
C ARG A 75 -10.61 -1.16 -12.53
N ALA A 76 -9.34 -0.88 -12.79
CA ALA A 76 -8.58 -1.64 -13.77
C ALA A 76 -7.14 -1.86 -13.34
N PHE A 77 -6.54 -2.94 -13.84
CA PHE A 77 -5.10 -3.16 -13.82
C PHE A 77 -4.53 -2.93 -15.22
N ILE A 78 -3.46 -2.15 -15.30
CA ILE A 78 -2.79 -1.85 -16.56
C ILE A 78 -1.35 -2.33 -16.46
N ASN A 79 -1.02 -3.32 -17.27
CA ASN A 79 0.37 -3.70 -17.49
C ASN A 79 0.96 -2.76 -18.56
N LEU A 80 2.14 -2.21 -18.29
CA LEU A 80 2.88 -1.34 -19.20
C LEU A 80 4.29 -1.89 -19.40
N ASP A 81 4.65 -2.08 -20.66
CA ASP A 81 6.03 -2.35 -21.07
C ASP A 81 6.75 -1.02 -21.23
N LEU A 82 7.23 -0.49 -20.10
CA LEU A 82 7.88 0.81 -20.01
C LEU A 82 9.29 0.75 -20.58
N GLU A 83 9.55 1.52 -21.63
CA GLU A 83 10.88 1.66 -22.18
C GLU A 83 11.84 2.30 -21.16
N PRO A 84 13.07 1.77 -20.98
CA PRO A 84 14.00 2.26 -19.97
C PRO A 84 14.28 3.76 -20.04
N ILE A 85 14.33 4.32 -21.25
CA ILE A 85 14.58 5.74 -21.49
C ILE A 85 13.41 6.62 -20.99
N GLN A 86 12.18 6.10 -21.00
CA GLN A 86 10.97 6.80 -20.59
C GLN A 86 10.76 6.87 -19.07
N LYS A 87 11.53 6.11 -18.27
CA LYS A 87 11.37 6.07 -16.80
C LYS A 87 11.44 7.46 -16.16
N LYS A 88 12.32 8.32 -16.69
CA LYS A 88 12.53 9.67 -16.16
C LYS A 88 11.27 10.53 -16.26
N ASP A 89 10.51 10.39 -17.32
CA ASP A 89 9.29 11.16 -17.58
C ASP A 89 8.06 10.44 -17.02
N PHE A 90 8.04 9.12 -17.07
CA PHE A 90 6.94 8.29 -16.56
C PHE A 90 6.71 8.42 -15.05
N TYR A 91 7.76 8.35 -14.22
CA TYR A 91 7.58 8.36 -12.76
C TYR A 91 6.97 9.66 -12.21
N PRO A 92 7.39 10.86 -12.66
CA PRO A 92 6.70 12.09 -12.29
C PRO A 92 5.25 12.13 -12.78
N TYR A 93 5.01 11.70 -14.03
CA TYR A 93 3.67 11.65 -14.61
C TYR A 93 2.74 10.77 -13.76
N VAL A 94 3.09 9.51 -13.52
CA VAL A 94 2.21 8.57 -12.79
C VAL A 94 1.96 9.00 -11.35
N ARG A 95 2.93 9.65 -10.69
CA ARG A 95 2.76 10.20 -9.34
C ARG A 95 1.79 11.38 -9.29
N SER A 96 1.66 12.12 -10.37
CA SER A 96 0.73 13.26 -10.46
C SER A 96 -0.70 12.83 -10.83
N CYS A 97 -0.93 11.59 -11.25
CA CYS A 97 -2.23 11.09 -11.65
C CYS A 97 -3.07 10.66 -10.44
N PRO A 98 -4.13 11.39 -10.06
CA PRO A 98 -4.92 11.09 -8.87
C PRO A 98 -5.71 9.79 -8.99
N ASN A 99 -5.94 9.30 -10.19
CA ASN A 99 -6.65 8.06 -10.48
C ASN A 99 -5.76 6.82 -10.36
N VAL A 100 -4.45 6.97 -10.18
CA VAL A 100 -3.52 5.87 -9.96
C VAL A 100 -3.50 5.53 -8.47
N VAL A 101 -3.98 4.35 -8.13
CA VAL A 101 -4.02 3.82 -6.76
C VAL A 101 -2.66 3.25 -6.36
N ALA A 102 -2.06 2.49 -7.28
CA ALA A 102 -0.73 1.88 -7.08
C ALA A 102 -0.01 1.74 -8.42
N CYS A 103 1.32 1.79 -8.37
CA CYS A 103 2.19 1.52 -9.50
C CYS A 103 3.41 0.73 -9.04
N ASN A 104 3.56 -0.48 -9.54
CA ASN A 104 4.59 -1.42 -9.15
C ASN A 104 5.52 -1.75 -10.31
N CYS A 105 6.83 -1.82 -10.05
CA CYS A 105 7.75 -2.49 -10.96
C CYS A 105 7.59 -4.00 -10.79
N VAL A 106 7.43 -4.71 -11.89
CA VAL A 106 7.18 -6.15 -11.90
C VAL A 106 8.15 -6.86 -12.84
N THR A 107 8.29 -8.16 -12.68
CA THR A 107 9.02 -9.03 -13.60
C THR A 107 8.07 -9.66 -14.61
N GLY A 108 8.58 -10.10 -15.78
CA GLY A 108 7.79 -10.74 -16.83
C GLY A 108 7.78 -9.91 -18.11
N ASP A 109 6.74 -10.11 -18.92
CA ASP A 109 6.59 -9.45 -20.24
C ASP A 109 6.35 -7.94 -20.15
N TYR A 110 5.89 -7.48 -19.01
CA TYR A 110 5.64 -6.07 -18.71
C TYR A 110 6.50 -5.67 -17.51
N SER A 111 6.99 -4.44 -17.53
CA SER A 111 7.86 -3.92 -16.46
C SER A 111 7.12 -3.16 -15.37
N MET A 112 5.89 -2.72 -15.65
CA MET A 112 5.06 -1.96 -14.71
C MET A 112 3.66 -2.54 -14.62
N LEU A 113 3.09 -2.53 -13.42
CA LEU A 113 1.70 -2.85 -13.13
C LEU A 113 1.07 -1.68 -12.38
N LEU A 114 0.06 -1.06 -12.97
CA LEU A 114 -0.72 0.01 -12.36
C LEU A 114 -2.08 -0.51 -11.93
N GLU A 115 -2.54 -0.07 -10.77
CA GLU A 115 -3.93 -0.15 -10.35
C GLU A 115 -4.56 1.23 -10.45
N VAL A 116 -5.70 1.34 -11.12
CA VAL A 116 -6.35 2.63 -11.41
C VAL A 116 -7.84 2.59 -11.13
N LEU A 117 -8.40 3.77 -10.81
CA LEU A 117 -9.85 3.98 -10.58
C LEU A 117 -10.34 5.15 -11.42
N PHE A 118 -11.40 4.94 -12.19
CA PHE A 118 -12.03 5.95 -13.04
C PHE A 118 -13.55 5.97 -12.88
N ALA A 119 -14.18 7.09 -13.23
CA ALA A 119 -15.63 7.20 -13.22
C ALA A 119 -16.30 6.43 -14.41
N SER A 120 -15.58 6.31 -15.53
CA SER A 120 -16.09 5.67 -16.73
C SER A 120 -14.99 4.95 -17.51
N THR A 121 -15.40 4.04 -18.39
CA THR A 121 -14.49 3.41 -19.35
C THR A 121 -13.95 4.38 -20.38
N PHE A 122 -14.66 5.48 -20.65
CA PHE A 122 -14.20 6.54 -21.53
C PHE A 122 -13.00 7.32 -20.93
N GLU A 123 -13.05 7.61 -19.63
CA GLU A 123 -11.90 8.24 -18.94
C GLU A 123 -10.72 7.27 -18.83
N LEU A 124 -10.99 5.99 -18.56
CA LEU A 124 -9.96 4.95 -18.58
C LEU A 124 -9.28 4.85 -19.95
N ASP A 125 -10.05 4.90 -21.05
CA ASP A 125 -9.50 4.86 -22.41
C ASP A 125 -8.58 6.06 -22.69
N LYS A 126 -8.95 7.26 -22.28
CA LYS A 126 -8.09 8.44 -22.39
C LYS A 126 -6.75 8.22 -21.65
N PHE A 127 -6.81 7.73 -20.44
CA PHE A 127 -5.61 7.47 -19.65
C PHE A 127 -4.73 6.37 -20.28
N ILE A 128 -5.33 5.32 -20.85
CA ILE A 128 -4.60 4.29 -21.59
C ILE A 128 -3.86 4.88 -22.79
N ASN A 129 -4.53 5.76 -23.54
CA ASN A 129 -3.90 6.44 -24.69
C ASN A 129 -2.70 7.32 -24.26
N GLU A 130 -2.78 7.97 -23.11
CA GLU A 130 -1.64 8.71 -22.54
C GLU A 130 -0.50 7.76 -22.13
N LEU A 131 -0.82 6.63 -21.50
CA LEU A 131 0.19 5.64 -21.11
C LEU A 131 0.91 5.01 -22.30
N GLN A 132 0.25 4.91 -23.47
CA GLN A 132 0.85 4.34 -24.68
C GLN A 132 2.02 5.17 -25.23
N HIS A 133 2.16 6.44 -24.81
CA HIS A 133 3.36 7.24 -25.13
C HIS A 133 4.62 6.72 -24.41
N PHE A 134 4.46 5.94 -23.33
CA PHE A 134 5.55 5.38 -22.53
C PHE A 134 5.88 3.93 -22.90
N GLY A 135 4.99 3.24 -23.62
CA GLY A 135 5.17 1.86 -24.01
C GLY A 135 3.86 1.11 -24.29
N LYS A 136 3.96 -0.17 -24.55
CA LYS A 136 2.80 -1.03 -24.82
C LYS A 136 2.01 -1.28 -23.55
N THR A 137 0.68 -1.24 -23.66
CA THR A 137 -0.23 -1.48 -22.53
C THR A 137 -1.09 -2.73 -22.76
N LYS A 138 -1.44 -3.38 -21.64
CA LYS A 138 -2.49 -4.41 -21.58
C LYS A 138 -3.37 -4.14 -20.37
N THR A 139 -4.65 -3.85 -20.61
CA THR A 139 -5.62 -3.47 -19.57
C THR A 139 -6.55 -4.61 -19.23
N GLN A 140 -6.84 -4.75 -17.93
CA GLN A 140 -7.78 -5.71 -17.36
C GLN A 140 -8.74 -4.95 -16.47
N ILE A 141 -10.02 -4.95 -16.81
CA ILE A 141 -11.07 -4.34 -15.97
C ILE A 141 -11.46 -5.34 -14.89
N VAL A 142 -11.56 -4.86 -13.66
CA VAL A 142 -11.96 -5.66 -12.50
C VAL A 142 -13.48 -5.73 -12.44
N PHE A 143 -14.04 -6.92 -12.54
CA PHE A 143 -15.48 -7.13 -12.37
C PHE A 143 -15.90 -7.31 -10.91
N SER A 144 -15.04 -7.95 -10.11
CA SER A 144 -15.27 -8.15 -8.68
C SER A 144 -13.96 -8.36 -7.93
N THR A 145 -13.95 -8.05 -6.65
CA THR A 145 -12.78 -8.23 -5.77
C THR A 145 -13.16 -9.15 -4.61
N PRO A 146 -13.01 -10.48 -4.77
CA PRO A 146 -13.37 -11.44 -3.71
C PRO A 146 -12.56 -11.29 -2.42
N VAL A 147 -11.33 -10.79 -2.52
CA VAL A 147 -10.45 -10.48 -1.39
C VAL A 147 -9.91 -9.08 -1.58
N GLU A 148 -10.35 -8.17 -0.74
CA GLU A 148 -9.86 -6.80 -0.73
C GLU A 148 -8.44 -6.70 -0.12
N HIS A 149 -7.76 -5.60 -0.44
CA HIS A 149 -6.44 -5.35 0.14
C HIS A 149 -6.48 -5.43 1.67
N ARG A 150 -5.56 -6.17 2.23
CA ARG A 150 -5.37 -6.32 3.68
C ARG A 150 -3.90 -6.53 3.99
N ASP A 151 -3.47 -6.00 5.13
CA ASP A 151 -2.13 -6.27 5.63
C ASP A 151 -2.03 -7.71 6.12
N VAL A 152 -0.87 -8.31 5.90
CA VAL A 152 -0.55 -9.67 6.36
C VAL A 152 0.48 -9.57 7.47
N LEU A 153 0.09 -9.98 8.68
CA LEU A 153 1.04 -10.16 9.77
C LEU A 153 1.66 -11.56 9.67
N PRO A 154 2.98 -11.68 9.84
CA PRO A 154 3.62 -12.99 9.89
C PRO A 154 2.98 -13.83 11.00
N LYS A 155 2.62 -15.06 10.68
CA LYS A 155 2.31 -16.06 11.73
C LYS A 155 3.61 -16.38 12.45
N ASP A 156 3.52 -16.64 13.77
CA ASP A 156 4.67 -17.11 14.50
C ASP A 156 5.27 -18.33 13.78
N ARG A 157 6.58 -18.29 13.58
CA ARG A 157 7.29 -19.48 13.13
C ARG A 157 7.28 -20.44 14.31
N SER A 158 6.32 -21.37 14.29
CA SER A 158 6.32 -22.55 15.18
C SER A 158 7.55 -23.41 14.93
#